data_8358f87dce7ae304aa177ca772225962
#
_entry.id   8358f87dce7ae304aa177ca772225962
#
_cell.length_a   1.000
_cell.length_b   1.000
_cell.length_c   1.000
_cell.angle_alpha   90.00
_cell.angle_beta   90.00
_cell.angle_gamma   90.00
#
_symmetry.space_group_name_H-M   'P 1'
#
loop_
_entity.id
_entity.type
_entity.pdbx_description
1 polymer ?
#
loop_
_entity_poly.entity_id
_entity_poly.type
_entity_poly.pdbx_seq_one_letter_code
_entity_poly.pdbx_strand_id
1 'polypeptide(L)'
;KEKLEIVGNLAKRMVKKAGLPIEVHLTLDRRKALVDADFVTTQFRVGLLEARMKDERIPLKYDVIGQETNGPGGLFKGLRTIPVILEIVKDIEELCPDAWLVNFTNPAGMVTEAVLRYSNHRKVVGLCNVPIGIRMGIAKGLDVDASRVEVSFAGLNHMVFGLNVFLDGKSIMDQVIEDMADPNSTMSMNNIQAIPWDADFLKGLGVIPCPYHRYYYKTSDMLAEEKKAAENEGTRAEVVRALENDLFELYKDPDLDIKPPQLEKRGGAYYSDAACNLIASIYNDKHDIQPVNTINNGAISDIPNDSAVELNCVITKDGPKPIAVGEMPVAVKGLISQIKSFERVAAEAAVT
;
A
#
# COMPACT_ATOMS: atom_id res chain seq x y z
N LYS A 1 18.28 16.46 7.99
CA LYS A 1 19.60 15.87 8.19
C LYS A 1 19.58 14.91 9.38
N GLU A 2 19.22 15.37 10.59
CA GLU A 2 19.22 14.57 11.82
C GLU A 2 18.43 13.25 11.69
N LYS A 3 17.17 13.28 11.24
CA LYS A 3 16.36 12.05 11.05
C LYS A 3 17.02 11.04 10.09
N LEU A 4 17.67 11.52 9.03
CA LEU A 4 18.41 10.66 8.10
C LEU A 4 19.58 9.96 8.79
N GLU A 5 20.34 10.69 9.61
CA GLU A 5 21.47 10.14 10.35
C GLU A 5 21.04 9.12 11.40
N ILE A 6 19.95 9.39 12.15
CA ILE A 6 19.39 8.48 13.15
C ILE A 6 18.98 7.13 12.51
N VAL A 7 18.14 7.18 11.46
CA VAL A 7 17.65 5.96 10.79
C VAL A 7 18.78 5.25 10.04
N GLY A 8 19.63 6.00 9.36
CA GLY A 8 20.75 5.42 8.61
C GLY A 8 21.79 4.76 9.49
N ASN A 9 22.06 5.32 10.68
CA ASN A 9 22.98 4.70 11.63
C ASN A 9 22.38 3.40 12.22
N LEU A 10 21.07 3.35 12.47
CA LEU A 10 20.41 2.10 12.83
C LEU A 10 20.55 1.06 11.72
N ALA A 11 20.29 1.42 10.46
CA ALA A 11 20.46 0.52 9.33
C ALA A 11 21.89 -0.04 9.24
N LYS A 12 22.92 0.82 9.43
CA LYS A 12 24.33 0.38 9.47
C LYS A 12 24.60 -0.62 10.59
N ARG A 13 24.04 -0.41 11.79
CA ARG A 13 24.17 -1.35 12.92
C ARG A 13 23.51 -2.69 12.62
N MET A 14 22.31 -2.67 12.04
CA MET A 14 21.59 -3.90 11.65
C MET A 14 22.37 -4.71 10.58
N VAL A 15 22.89 -4.04 9.56
CA VAL A 15 23.72 -4.68 8.52
C VAL A 15 24.99 -5.29 9.12
N LYS A 16 25.67 -4.55 9.99
CA LYS A 16 26.87 -5.03 10.70
C LYS A 16 26.58 -6.27 11.54
N LYS A 17 25.48 -6.25 12.31
CA LYS A 17 25.05 -7.39 13.12
C LYS A 17 24.74 -8.63 12.28
N ALA A 18 24.08 -8.42 11.15
CA ALA A 18 23.73 -9.50 10.22
C ALA A 18 24.94 -10.07 9.47
N GLY A 19 26.11 -9.43 9.53
CA GLY A 19 27.31 -9.86 8.82
C GLY A 19 27.18 -9.85 7.30
N LEU A 20 26.30 -8.99 6.76
CA LEU A 20 26.02 -8.92 5.32
C LEU A 20 26.96 -7.95 4.61
N PRO A 21 27.39 -8.24 3.38
CA PRO A 21 28.24 -7.38 2.56
C PRO A 21 27.43 -6.24 1.93
N ILE A 22 26.72 -5.46 2.76
CA ILE A 22 25.86 -4.34 2.32
C ILE A 22 26.48 -3.04 2.80
N GLU A 23 26.69 -2.10 1.89
CA GLU A 23 27.13 -0.76 2.22
C GLU A 23 25.91 0.18 2.30
N VAL A 24 25.80 0.93 3.39
CA VAL A 24 24.72 1.90 3.61
C VAL A 24 25.29 3.32 3.48
N HIS A 25 24.93 3.99 2.39
CA HIS A 25 25.28 5.38 2.13
C HIS A 25 24.12 6.32 2.45
N LEU A 26 24.43 7.47 3.05
CA LEU A 26 23.44 8.48 3.45
C LEU A 26 23.68 9.76 2.68
N THR A 27 22.67 10.25 1.98
CA THR A 27 22.75 11.54 1.29
C THR A 27 21.41 12.28 1.32
N LEU A 28 21.48 13.61 1.32
CA LEU A 28 20.32 14.49 1.08
C LEU A 28 20.22 14.92 -0.39
N ASP A 29 21.21 14.58 -1.18
CA ASP A 29 21.22 14.83 -2.62
C ASP A 29 20.62 13.62 -3.35
N ARG A 30 19.37 13.78 -3.79
CA ARG A 30 18.64 12.75 -4.52
C ARG A 30 19.32 12.35 -5.82
N ARG A 31 19.81 13.33 -6.57
CA ARG A 31 20.45 13.07 -7.86
C ARG A 31 21.73 12.24 -7.70
N LYS A 32 22.52 12.54 -6.66
CA LYS A 32 23.70 11.74 -6.33
C LYS A 32 23.35 10.30 -5.95
N ALA A 33 22.20 10.09 -5.27
CA ALA A 33 21.76 8.74 -4.90
C ALA A 33 21.24 7.92 -6.10
N LEU A 34 20.79 8.58 -7.17
CA LEU A 34 20.17 7.93 -8.32
C LEU A 34 21.19 7.46 -9.38
N VAL A 35 22.42 8.00 -9.37
CA VAL A 35 23.44 7.60 -10.37
C VAL A 35 23.68 6.10 -10.31
N ASP A 36 23.52 5.44 -11.47
CA ASP A 36 23.72 3.99 -11.66
C ASP A 36 22.83 3.08 -10.78
N ALA A 37 21.68 3.59 -10.31
CA ALA A 37 20.75 2.77 -9.53
C ALA A 37 20.03 1.74 -10.41
N ASP A 38 19.91 0.48 -9.93
CA ASP A 38 19.09 -0.57 -10.55
C ASP A 38 17.65 -0.54 -10.04
N PHE A 39 17.45 -0.18 -8.77
CA PHE A 39 16.15 -0.07 -8.13
C PHE A 39 16.05 1.21 -7.31
N VAL A 40 14.97 1.92 -7.49
CA VAL A 40 14.64 3.12 -6.71
C VAL A 40 13.36 2.86 -5.93
N THR A 41 13.42 2.92 -4.61
CA THR A 41 12.23 2.80 -3.76
C THR A 41 11.79 4.16 -3.27
N THR A 42 10.50 4.49 -3.41
CA THR A 42 9.95 5.77 -2.94
C THR A 42 8.99 5.56 -1.79
N GLN A 43 9.28 6.23 -0.66
CA GLN A 43 8.41 6.27 0.52
C GLN A 43 8.56 7.63 1.20
N PHE A 44 7.80 8.60 0.76
CA PHE A 44 7.84 9.95 1.33
C PHE A 44 6.43 10.49 1.59
N ARG A 45 6.37 11.59 2.33
CA ARG A 45 5.12 12.29 2.65
C ARG A 45 5.33 13.79 2.51
N VAL A 46 4.71 14.39 1.51
CA VAL A 46 4.73 15.83 1.32
C VAL A 46 3.91 16.51 2.43
N GLY A 47 4.52 17.48 3.12
CA GLY A 47 3.93 18.16 4.27
C GLY A 47 3.96 17.35 5.58
N LEU A 48 4.63 16.19 5.60
CA LEU A 48 4.84 15.35 6.79
C LEU A 48 3.52 14.97 7.50
N LEU A 49 3.57 14.72 8.81
CA LEU A 49 2.39 14.37 9.61
C LEU A 49 1.46 15.57 9.85
N GLU A 50 1.98 16.79 9.80
CA GLU A 50 1.19 18.02 9.93
C GLU A 50 0.15 18.15 8.81
N ALA A 51 0.54 17.86 7.56
CA ALA A 51 -0.40 17.83 6.45
C ALA A 51 -1.41 16.69 6.61
N ARG A 52 -0.96 15.50 7.03
CA ARG A 52 -1.84 14.36 7.28
C ARG A 52 -2.88 14.66 8.35
N MET A 53 -2.50 15.31 9.47
CA MET A 53 -3.47 15.72 10.49
C MET A 53 -4.57 16.64 9.93
N LYS A 54 -4.22 17.53 9.00
CA LYS A 54 -5.20 18.38 8.31
C LYS A 54 -6.08 17.55 7.37
N ASP A 55 -5.50 16.63 6.62
CA ASP A 55 -6.23 15.72 5.72
C ASP A 55 -7.27 14.86 6.47
N GLU A 56 -6.97 14.49 7.72
CA GLU A 56 -7.88 13.74 8.58
C GLU A 56 -8.89 14.65 9.31
N ARG A 57 -8.45 15.77 9.93
CA ARG A 57 -9.32 16.61 10.75
C ARG A 57 -10.25 17.52 9.99
N ILE A 58 -9.86 18.02 8.81
CA ILE A 58 -10.70 18.96 8.06
C ILE A 58 -11.98 18.29 7.57
N PRO A 59 -11.96 17.12 6.92
CA PRO A 59 -13.19 16.44 6.49
C PRO A 59 -14.14 16.12 7.65
N LEU A 60 -13.63 15.71 8.80
CA LEU A 60 -14.45 15.40 9.98
C LEU A 60 -15.32 16.57 10.45
N LYS A 61 -14.87 17.82 10.24
CA LYS A 61 -15.66 19.03 10.55
C LYS A 61 -16.90 19.18 9.68
N TYR A 62 -16.95 18.51 8.55
CA TYR A 62 -18.03 18.53 7.56
C TYR A 62 -18.78 17.21 7.48
N ASP A 63 -18.66 16.37 8.50
CA ASP A 63 -19.29 15.04 8.54
C ASP A 63 -18.86 14.11 7.38
N VAL A 64 -17.59 14.24 6.98
CA VAL A 64 -16.98 13.41 5.94
C VAL A 64 -15.78 12.65 6.51
N ILE A 65 -15.58 11.43 6.03
CA ILE A 65 -14.46 10.55 6.41
C ILE A 65 -13.11 11.29 6.35
N GLY A 66 -12.37 11.24 7.44
CA GLY A 66 -11.05 11.85 7.64
C GLY A 66 -9.91 10.85 7.47
N GLN A 67 -9.74 10.29 6.28
CA GLN A 67 -8.75 9.25 5.99
C GLN A 67 -7.66 9.76 5.02
N GLU A 68 -6.40 9.36 5.24
CA GLU A 68 -5.23 9.92 4.53
C GLU A 68 -5.09 9.50 3.06
N THR A 69 -5.79 8.44 2.61
CA THR A 69 -5.60 7.86 1.27
C THR A 69 -6.90 7.68 0.49
N ASN A 70 -8.04 7.79 1.16
CA ASN A 70 -9.37 7.68 0.60
C ASN A 70 -10.13 9.01 0.76
N GLY A 71 -11.11 9.27 -0.10
CA GLY A 71 -11.93 10.47 -0.03
C GLY A 71 -11.15 11.79 -0.13
N PRO A 72 -11.61 12.88 0.53
CA PRO A 72 -10.97 14.19 0.45
C PRO A 72 -9.52 14.21 0.90
N GLY A 73 -9.17 13.49 1.99
CA GLY A 73 -7.79 13.41 2.47
C GLY A 73 -6.87 12.76 1.46
N GLY A 74 -7.32 11.68 0.80
CA GLY A 74 -6.59 11.03 -0.29
C GLY A 74 -6.38 11.96 -1.49
N LEU A 75 -7.42 12.73 -1.87
CA LEU A 75 -7.32 13.73 -2.93
C LEU A 75 -6.24 14.77 -2.62
N PHE A 76 -6.32 15.45 -1.48
CA PHE A 76 -5.35 16.49 -1.12
C PHE A 76 -3.93 15.95 -1.00
N LYS A 77 -3.77 14.74 -0.46
CA LYS A 77 -2.47 14.07 -0.42
C LYS A 77 -1.96 13.75 -1.82
N GLY A 78 -2.80 13.26 -2.71
CA GLY A 78 -2.47 12.99 -4.12
C GLY A 78 -2.00 14.25 -4.84
N LEU A 79 -2.77 15.34 -4.76
CA LEU A 79 -2.44 16.64 -5.35
C LEU A 79 -1.08 17.18 -4.91
N ARG A 80 -0.67 16.95 -3.66
CA ARG A 80 0.65 17.35 -3.17
C ARG A 80 1.78 16.40 -3.55
N THR A 81 1.47 15.12 -3.70
CA THR A 81 2.47 14.06 -3.87
C THR A 81 2.86 13.86 -5.34
N ILE A 82 1.88 13.94 -6.24
CA ILE A 82 2.08 13.68 -7.67
C ILE A 82 3.12 14.61 -8.31
N PRO A 83 3.10 15.94 -8.11
CA PRO A 83 4.16 16.78 -8.66
C PRO A 83 5.57 16.36 -8.20
N VAL A 84 5.72 15.99 -6.94
CA VAL A 84 7.02 15.59 -6.37
C VAL A 84 7.50 14.23 -6.93
N ILE A 85 6.60 13.24 -7.08
CA ILE A 85 7.03 11.97 -7.69
C ILE A 85 7.42 12.15 -9.15
N LEU A 86 6.73 13.01 -9.91
CA LEU A 86 7.08 13.27 -11.30
C LEU A 86 8.44 13.98 -11.44
N GLU A 87 8.81 14.85 -10.50
CA GLU A 87 10.17 15.40 -10.44
C GLU A 87 11.23 14.32 -10.14
N ILE A 88 10.92 13.37 -9.25
CA ILE A 88 11.81 12.23 -8.97
C ILE A 88 11.96 11.37 -10.22
N VAL A 89 10.86 11.07 -10.91
CA VAL A 89 10.88 10.27 -12.14
C VAL A 89 11.70 10.95 -13.24
N LYS A 90 11.63 12.26 -13.37
CA LYS A 90 12.48 13.04 -14.29
C LYS A 90 13.97 12.83 -14.01
N ASP A 91 14.37 12.84 -12.73
CA ASP A 91 15.74 12.54 -12.35
C ASP A 91 16.12 11.07 -12.64
N ILE A 92 15.18 10.13 -12.48
CA ILE A 92 15.39 8.70 -12.83
C ILE A 92 15.59 8.56 -14.34
N GLU A 93 14.74 9.18 -15.16
CA GLU A 93 14.85 9.15 -16.62
C GLU A 93 16.21 9.68 -17.12
N GLU A 94 16.78 10.65 -16.41
CA GLU A 94 18.07 11.24 -16.75
C GLU A 94 19.28 10.42 -16.25
N LEU A 95 19.23 9.92 -15.02
CA LEU A 95 20.40 9.40 -14.29
C LEU A 95 20.46 7.86 -14.23
N CYS A 96 19.30 7.18 -14.29
CA CYS A 96 19.20 5.72 -14.23
C CYS A 96 17.95 5.23 -14.99
N PRO A 97 17.83 5.46 -16.30
CA PRO A 97 16.61 5.19 -17.08
C PRO A 97 16.17 3.73 -17.06
N ASP A 98 17.09 2.83 -16.77
CA ASP A 98 16.82 1.39 -16.68
C ASP A 98 16.41 0.91 -15.29
N ALA A 99 16.46 1.77 -14.27
CA ALA A 99 16.06 1.42 -12.93
C ALA A 99 14.57 1.09 -12.80
N TRP A 100 14.23 0.14 -11.95
CA TRP A 100 12.86 -0.08 -11.52
C TRP A 100 12.46 0.90 -10.40
N LEU A 101 11.40 1.66 -10.62
CA LEU A 101 10.78 2.46 -9.56
C LEU A 101 9.76 1.60 -8.81
N VAL A 102 10.04 1.28 -7.54
CA VAL A 102 9.14 0.59 -6.62
C VAL A 102 8.50 1.63 -5.69
N ASN A 103 7.24 1.95 -5.94
CA ASN A 103 6.55 3.03 -5.25
C ASN A 103 5.73 2.53 -4.05
N PHE A 104 6.08 2.98 -2.84
CA PHE A 104 5.28 2.84 -1.61
C PHE A 104 4.59 4.13 -1.20
N THR A 105 4.86 5.23 -1.91
CA THR A 105 4.31 6.54 -1.58
C THR A 105 2.83 6.57 -1.86
N ASN A 106 2.05 6.83 -0.82
CA ASN A 106 0.59 6.86 -0.90
C ASN A 106 0.03 8.24 -1.31
N PRO A 107 -1.14 8.26 -1.97
CA PRO A 107 -1.99 7.16 -2.40
C PRO A 107 -1.33 6.35 -3.54
N ALA A 108 -0.91 5.10 -3.27
CA ALA A 108 -0.02 4.38 -4.17
C ALA A 108 -0.64 4.10 -5.56
N GLY A 109 -1.93 3.81 -5.64
CA GLY A 109 -2.64 3.65 -6.91
C GLY A 109 -2.63 4.92 -7.74
N MET A 110 -3.01 6.05 -7.15
CA MET A 110 -3.05 7.35 -7.82
C MET A 110 -1.65 7.84 -8.23
N VAL A 111 -0.64 7.61 -7.40
CA VAL A 111 0.76 7.96 -7.70
C VAL A 111 1.30 7.11 -8.84
N THR A 112 1.04 5.79 -8.83
CA THR A 112 1.43 4.88 -9.92
C THR A 112 0.70 5.24 -11.22
N GLU A 113 -0.60 5.57 -11.17
CA GLU A 113 -1.38 6.08 -12.29
C GLU A 113 -0.72 7.33 -12.91
N ALA A 114 -0.33 8.30 -12.06
CA ALA A 114 0.29 9.52 -12.52
C ALA A 114 1.64 9.28 -13.21
N VAL A 115 2.49 8.42 -12.66
CA VAL A 115 3.77 8.06 -13.30
C VAL A 115 3.54 7.40 -14.65
N LEU A 116 2.64 6.42 -14.74
CA LEU A 116 2.33 5.72 -15.99
C LEU A 116 1.76 6.64 -17.08
N ARG A 117 1.00 7.67 -16.70
CA ARG A 117 0.34 8.57 -17.67
C ARG A 117 1.14 9.80 -18.05
N TYR A 118 1.89 10.36 -17.11
CA TYR A 118 2.50 11.69 -17.25
C TYR A 118 4.03 11.65 -17.27
N SER A 119 4.65 10.47 -17.42
CA SER A 119 6.09 10.32 -17.64
C SER A 119 6.37 9.34 -18.79
N ASN A 120 7.62 9.25 -19.22
CA ASN A 120 8.07 8.24 -20.18
C ASN A 120 8.61 6.97 -19.49
N HIS A 121 8.81 7.02 -18.16
CA HIS A 121 9.33 5.91 -17.39
C HIS A 121 8.30 4.79 -17.23
N ARG A 122 8.59 3.62 -17.82
CA ARG A 122 7.65 2.47 -17.82
C ARG A 122 8.02 1.39 -16.80
N LYS A 123 9.22 1.43 -16.25
CA LYS A 123 9.66 0.49 -15.22
C LYS A 123 9.21 0.94 -13.82
N VAL A 124 7.89 0.99 -13.61
CA VAL A 124 7.27 1.39 -12.35
C VAL A 124 6.31 0.33 -11.83
N VAL A 125 6.40 0.06 -10.54
CA VAL A 125 5.51 -0.84 -9.80
C VAL A 125 5.12 -0.17 -8.49
N GLY A 126 3.81 -0.08 -8.22
CA GLY A 126 3.32 0.33 -6.91
C GLY A 126 3.13 -0.89 -5.99
N LEU A 127 3.44 -0.75 -4.72
CA LEU A 127 3.26 -1.79 -3.71
C LEU A 127 2.38 -1.34 -2.55
N CYS A 128 1.56 -2.28 -2.09
CA CYS A 128 0.78 -2.17 -0.86
C CYS A 128 0.92 -3.43 -0.02
N ASN A 129 0.85 -3.26 1.29
CA ASN A 129 0.87 -4.40 2.22
C ASN A 129 -0.51 -5.03 2.45
N VAL A 130 -1.58 -4.47 1.89
CA VAL A 130 -2.96 -4.98 2.08
C VAL A 130 -3.14 -6.41 1.56
N PRO A 131 -2.78 -6.74 0.31
CA PRO A 131 -2.93 -8.09 -0.20
C PRO A 131 -2.14 -9.12 0.61
N ILE A 132 -0.89 -8.80 0.96
CA ILE A 132 -0.07 -9.67 1.82
C ILE A 132 -0.70 -9.83 3.19
N GLY A 133 -1.18 -8.73 3.79
CA GLY A 133 -1.85 -8.75 5.09
C GLY A 133 -3.12 -9.62 5.09
N ILE A 134 -3.92 -9.59 4.03
CA ILE A 134 -5.09 -10.46 3.87
C ILE A 134 -4.65 -11.93 3.81
N ARG A 135 -3.69 -12.27 2.96
CA ARG A 135 -3.19 -13.66 2.85
C ARG A 135 -2.64 -14.18 4.18
N MET A 136 -1.82 -13.37 4.87
CA MET A 136 -1.27 -13.71 6.18
C MET A 136 -2.34 -13.84 7.26
N GLY A 137 -3.37 -12.99 7.22
CA GLY A 137 -4.52 -13.05 8.13
C GLY A 137 -5.33 -14.34 7.95
N ILE A 138 -5.60 -14.73 6.72
CA ILE A 138 -6.28 -15.98 6.39
C ILE A 138 -5.45 -17.19 6.85
N ALA A 139 -4.16 -17.24 6.51
CA ALA A 139 -3.28 -18.33 6.93
C ALA A 139 -3.22 -18.48 8.45
N LYS A 140 -3.14 -17.35 9.18
CA LYS A 140 -3.16 -17.34 10.64
C LYS A 140 -4.51 -17.82 11.21
N GLY A 141 -5.63 -17.41 10.62
CA GLY A 141 -6.97 -17.86 11.04
C GLY A 141 -7.17 -19.36 10.86
N LEU A 142 -6.56 -19.94 9.82
CA LEU A 142 -6.60 -21.38 9.52
C LEU A 142 -5.51 -22.19 10.25
N ASP A 143 -4.60 -21.53 10.96
CA ASP A 143 -3.41 -22.15 11.59
C ASP A 143 -2.56 -22.94 10.59
N VAL A 144 -2.28 -22.36 9.42
CA VAL A 144 -1.46 -22.94 8.36
C VAL A 144 -0.32 -22.03 7.94
N ASP A 145 0.71 -22.61 7.30
CA ASP A 145 1.76 -21.81 6.67
C ASP A 145 1.18 -20.96 5.52
N ALA A 146 1.59 -19.70 5.45
CA ALA A 146 1.08 -18.75 4.46
C ALA A 146 1.44 -19.12 3.01
N SER A 147 2.47 -19.95 2.78
CA SER A 147 2.82 -20.44 1.45
C SER A 147 1.77 -21.40 0.86
N ARG A 148 0.92 -21.98 1.69
CA ARG A 148 -0.19 -22.86 1.28
C ARG A 148 -1.45 -22.12 0.87
N VAL A 149 -1.52 -20.81 1.22
CA VAL A 149 -2.69 -19.98 0.93
C VAL A 149 -2.40 -19.12 -0.29
N GLU A 150 -3.26 -19.23 -1.29
CA GLU A 150 -3.26 -18.38 -2.48
C GLU A 150 -4.55 -17.56 -2.52
N VAL A 151 -4.44 -16.27 -2.87
CA VAL A 151 -5.60 -15.39 -3.04
C VAL A 151 -5.55 -14.76 -4.42
N SER A 152 -6.63 -14.87 -5.17
CA SER A 152 -6.80 -14.19 -6.44
C SER A 152 -7.21 -12.74 -6.19
N PHE A 153 -6.29 -11.79 -6.29
CA PHE A 153 -6.57 -10.38 -6.08
C PHE A 153 -6.84 -9.65 -7.39
N ALA A 154 -7.84 -8.76 -7.38
CA ALA A 154 -8.06 -7.78 -8.44
C ALA A 154 -8.80 -6.54 -7.93
N GLY A 155 -8.52 -5.39 -8.55
CA GLY A 155 -9.11 -4.11 -8.23
C GLY A 155 -8.13 -2.95 -8.35
N LEU A 156 -8.20 -2.02 -7.39
CA LEU A 156 -7.32 -0.85 -7.31
C LEU A 156 -6.63 -0.82 -5.94
N ASN A 157 -5.58 -0.04 -5.81
CA ASN A 157 -4.95 0.15 -4.51
C ASN A 157 -5.96 0.66 -3.47
N HIS A 158 -6.02 0.05 -2.30
CA HIS A 158 -7.03 0.28 -1.25
C HIS A 158 -8.50 0.02 -1.68
N MET A 159 -8.68 -0.56 -2.85
CA MET A 159 -9.96 -0.98 -3.44
C MET A 159 -9.78 -2.36 -4.13
N VAL A 160 -8.91 -3.19 -3.59
CA VAL A 160 -8.60 -4.54 -4.07
C VAL A 160 -9.51 -5.55 -3.39
N PHE A 161 -10.02 -6.51 -4.15
CA PHE A 161 -10.84 -7.61 -3.67
C PHE A 161 -10.11 -8.94 -3.82
N GLY A 162 -10.30 -9.85 -2.86
CA GLY A 162 -9.98 -11.26 -3.05
C GLY A 162 -11.15 -11.94 -3.79
N LEU A 163 -10.92 -12.30 -5.03
CA LEU A 163 -11.95 -12.94 -5.88
C LEU A 163 -12.12 -14.43 -5.57
N ASN A 164 -11.08 -15.08 -5.10
CA ASN A 164 -11.09 -16.45 -4.61
C ASN A 164 -9.92 -16.68 -3.67
N VAL A 165 -10.06 -17.68 -2.81
CA VAL A 165 -9.01 -18.16 -1.89
C VAL A 165 -8.82 -19.65 -2.07
N PHE A 166 -7.57 -20.07 -2.14
CA PHE A 166 -7.21 -21.48 -2.26
C PHE A 166 -6.29 -21.89 -1.11
N LEU A 167 -6.53 -23.08 -0.59
CA LEU A 167 -5.62 -23.80 0.30
C LEU A 167 -5.19 -25.08 -0.42
N ASP A 168 -3.88 -25.22 -0.68
CA ASP A 168 -3.32 -26.32 -1.43
C ASP A 168 -4.05 -26.58 -2.77
N GLY A 169 -4.38 -25.51 -3.49
CA GLY A 169 -5.08 -25.53 -4.79
C GLY A 169 -6.57 -25.81 -4.73
N LYS A 170 -7.19 -25.98 -3.54
CA LYS A 170 -8.64 -26.14 -3.38
C LYS A 170 -9.27 -24.86 -2.91
N SER A 171 -10.35 -24.42 -3.57
CA SER A 171 -11.09 -23.24 -3.13
C SER A 171 -11.68 -23.42 -1.73
N ILE A 172 -11.45 -22.44 -0.87
CA ILE A 172 -11.99 -22.35 0.49
C ILE A 172 -12.75 -21.02 0.70
N MET A 173 -13.22 -20.42 -0.39
CA MET A 173 -13.83 -19.09 -0.38
C MET A 173 -14.99 -18.97 0.61
N ASP A 174 -15.91 -19.93 0.60
CA ASP A 174 -17.09 -19.92 1.49
C ASP A 174 -16.67 -19.93 2.96
N GLN A 175 -15.70 -20.78 3.32
CA GLN A 175 -15.16 -20.84 4.69
C GLN A 175 -14.55 -19.47 5.09
N VAL A 176 -13.77 -18.86 4.23
CA VAL A 176 -13.12 -17.56 4.53
C VAL A 176 -14.17 -16.46 4.70
N ILE A 177 -15.25 -16.46 3.90
CA ILE A 177 -16.36 -15.52 4.04
C ILE A 177 -17.06 -15.73 5.41
N GLU A 178 -17.29 -16.97 5.82
CA GLU A 178 -17.87 -17.27 7.13
C GLU A 178 -16.96 -16.82 8.28
N ASP A 179 -15.67 -17.11 8.20
CA ASP A 179 -14.67 -16.68 9.20
C ASP A 179 -14.57 -15.15 9.31
N MET A 180 -14.66 -14.42 8.18
CA MET A 180 -14.69 -12.96 8.16
C MET A 180 -15.94 -12.35 8.78
N ALA A 181 -17.04 -13.05 8.74
CA ALA A 181 -18.31 -12.63 9.35
C ALA A 181 -18.34 -12.88 10.87
N ASP A 182 -17.43 -13.67 11.42
CA ASP A 182 -17.31 -13.89 12.85
C ASP A 182 -16.90 -12.56 13.54
N PRO A 183 -17.66 -12.07 14.53
CA PRO A 183 -17.29 -10.88 15.31
C PRO A 183 -15.92 -10.98 15.98
N ASN A 184 -15.41 -12.18 16.21
CA ASN A 184 -14.10 -12.43 16.79
C ASN A 184 -13.00 -12.55 15.71
N SER A 185 -13.32 -12.35 14.44
CA SER A 185 -12.34 -12.43 13.34
C SER A 185 -11.16 -11.50 13.57
N THR A 186 -9.96 -12.04 13.45
CA THR A 186 -8.70 -11.31 13.62
C THR A 186 -8.18 -10.64 12.34
N MET A 187 -8.94 -10.71 11.25
CA MET A 187 -8.57 -10.08 9.96
C MET A 187 -8.75 -8.56 10.01
N SER A 188 -7.84 -7.88 10.68
CA SER A 188 -7.83 -6.44 10.85
C SER A 188 -6.46 -5.84 10.54
N MET A 189 -6.43 -4.55 10.28
CA MET A 189 -5.18 -3.76 10.14
C MET A 189 -5.10 -2.74 11.28
N ASN A 190 -3.91 -2.57 11.85
CA ASN A 190 -3.68 -1.64 12.98
C ASN A 190 -4.03 -0.17 12.69
N ASN A 191 -4.15 0.21 11.43
CA ASN A 191 -4.44 1.58 11.00
C ASN A 191 -5.87 1.82 10.51
N ILE A 192 -6.72 0.79 10.56
CA ILE A 192 -8.14 0.85 10.17
C ILE A 192 -8.96 0.20 11.28
N GLN A 193 -10.01 0.86 11.73
CA GLN A 193 -10.87 0.32 12.76
C GLN A 193 -11.57 -0.95 12.28
N ALA A 194 -11.53 -1.97 13.13
CA ALA A 194 -12.06 -3.31 12.84
C ALA A 194 -13.57 -3.37 13.11
N ILE A 195 -14.39 -2.63 12.36
CA ILE A 195 -15.85 -2.76 12.41
C ILE A 195 -16.23 -4.11 11.79
N PRO A 196 -16.98 -4.97 12.50
CA PRO A 196 -17.38 -6.27 11.98
C PRO A 196 -18.17 -6.16 10.68
N TRP A 197 -18.00 -7.12 9.80
CA TRP A 197 -18.81 -7.25 8.60
C TRP A 197 -20.13 -7.96 8.91
N ASP A 198 -21.18 -7.56 8.22
CA ASP A 198 -22.44 -8.29 8.22
C ASP A 198 -22.32 -9.57 7.38
N ALA A 199 -22.77 -10.71 7.89
CA ALA A 199 -22.63 -12.00 7.22
C ALA A 199 -23.40 -12.08 5.90
N ASP A 200 -24.62 -11.55 5.87
CA ASP A 200 -25.45 -11.57 4.67
C ASP A 200 -24.89 -10.63 3.61
N PHE A 201 -24.30 -9.49 4.04
CA PHE A 201 -23.59 -8.58 3.15
C PHE A 201 -22.38 -9.26 2.49
N LEU A 202 -21.51 -9.94 3.26
CA LEU A 202 -20.36 -10.64 2.70
C LEU A 202 -20.75 -11.76 1.74
N LYS A 203 -21.77 -12.54 2.09
CA LYS A 203 -22.32 -13.58 1.22
C LYS A 203 -22.90 -13.00 -0.07
N GLY A 204 -23.62 -11.88 0.03
CA GLY A 204 -24.17 -11.18 -1.13
C GLY A 204 -23.09 -10.54 -2.01
N LEU A 205 -21.98 -10.08 -1.42
CA LEU A 205 -20.86 -9.52 -2.13
C LEU A 205 -20.08 -10.59 -2.93
N GLY A 206 -19.97 -11.81 -2.37
CA GLY A 206 -19.36 -12.97 -3.00
C GLY A 206 -17.85 -12.86 -3.25
N VAL A 207 -17.20 -11.85 -2.66
CA VAL A 207 -15.75 -11.59 -2.75
C VAL A 207 -15.23 -11.07 -1.39
N ILE A 208 -13.95 -11.17 -1.15
CA ILE A 208 -13.31 -10.68 0.08
C ILE A 208 -13.01 -9.19 -0.06
N PRO A 209 -13.67 -8.31 0.69
CA PRO A 209 -13.34 -6.90 0.73
C PRO A 209 -12.03 -6.67 1.52
N CYS A 210 -11.18 -5.77 1.05
CA CYS A 210 -10.03 -5.34 1.84
C CYS A 210 -10.48 -4.43 3.02
N PRO A 211 -9.65 -4.22 4.03
CA PRO A 211 -10.01 -3.40 5.19
C PRO A 211 -10.52 -1.98 4.86
N TYR A 212 -10.00 -1.37 3.80
CA TYR A 212 -10.39 -0.02 3.35
C TYR A 212 -11.84 0.06 2.82
N HIS A 213 -12.43 -1.06 2.41
CA HIS A 213 -13.82 -1.07 1.93
C HIS A 213 -14.84 -0.66 3.00
N ARG A 214 -14.47 -0.69 4.29
CA ARG A 214 -15.30 -0.16 5.37
C ARG A 214 -15.63 1.32 5.19
N TYR A 215 -14.72 2.10 4.63
CA TYR A 215 -14.97 3.52 4.33
C TYR A 215 -16.06 3.74 3.28
N TYR A 216 -16.40 2.73 2.48
CA TYR A 216 -17.41 2.79 1.44
C TYR A 216 -18.71 2.07 1.82
N TYR A 217 -18.61 0.91 2.46
CA TYR A 217 -19.79 0.09 2.80
C TYR A 217 -20.30 0.32 4.23
N LYS A 218 -19.48 0.88 5.11
CA LYS A 218 -19.81 1.20 6.51
C LYS A 218 -19.44 2.64 6.86
N THR A 219 -19.70 3.55 5.91
CA THR A 219 -19.29 4.96 6.01
C THR A 219 -19.76 5.64 7.29
N SER A 220 -21.03 5.42 7.69
CA SER A 220 -21.61 6.04 8.89
C SER A 220 -20.91 5.55 10.17
N ASP A 221 -20.66 4.25 10.28
CA ASP A 221 -20.02 3.65 11.45
C ASP A 221 -18.55 4.11 11.52
N MET A 222 -17.85 4.10 10.39
CA MET A 222 -16.46 4.57 10.30
C MET A 222 -16.34 6.05 10.67
N LEU A 223 -17.25 6.89 10.18
CA LEU A 223 -17.26 8.33 10.50
C LEU A 223 -17.50 8.56 12.00
N ALA A 224 -18.44 7.83 12.59
CA ALA A 224 -18.74 7.94 14.03
C ALA A 224 -17.51 7.58 14.88
N GLU A 225 -16.84 6.49 14.55
CA GLU A 225 -15.64 6.06 15.26
C GLU A 225 -14.44 7.00 15.02
N GLU A 226 -14.24 7.52 13.81
CA GLU A 226 -13.18 8.51 13.54
C GLU A 226 -13.40 9.81 14.33
N LYS A 227 -14.65 10.30 14.43
CA LYS A 227 -14.98 11.46 15.25
C LYS A 227 -14.71 11.20 16.74
N LYS A 228 -15.18 10.07 17.25
CA LYS A 228 -14.95 9.65 18.63
C LYS A 228 -13.45 9.53 18.94
N ALA A 229 -12.67 8.92 18.06
CA ALA A 229 -11.22 8.84 18.21
C ALA A 229 -10.57 10.24 18.20
N ALA A 230 -10.97 11.11 17.26
CA ALA A 230 -10.43 12.47 17.15
C ALA A 230 -10.71 13.34 18.39
N GLU A 231 -11.81 13.08 19.12
CA GLU A 231 -12.16 13.78 20.36
C GLU A 231 -11.42 13.26 21.59
N ASN A 232 -11.14 11.95 21.65
CA ASN A 232 -10.59 11.30 22.84
C ASN A 232 -9.07 11.04 22.73
N GLU A 233 -8.64 10.37 21.67
CA GLU A 233 -7.26 9.88 21.51
C GLU A 233 -6.47 10.68 20.48
N GLY A 234 -7.16 11.46 19.67
CA GLY A 234 -6.63 12.11 18.49
C GLY A 234 -6.87 11.31 17.21
N THR A 235 -6.66 11.95 16.06
CA THR A 235 -6.72 11.27 14.78
C THR A 235 -5.55 10.28 14.63
N ARG A 236 -5.63 9.36 13.68
CA ARG A 236 -4.54 8.39 13.43
C ARG A 236 -3.21 9.08 13.18
N ALA A 237 -3.18 10.24 12.53
CA ALA A 237 -1.96 11.02 12.30
C ALA A 237 -1.32 11.50 13.61
N GLU A 238 -2.12 11.90 14.58
CA GLU A 238 -1.64 12.37 15.88
C GLU A 238 -1.06 11.21 16.70
N VAL A 239 -1.76 10.08 16.72
CA VAL A 239 -1.26 8.83 17.35
C VAL A 239 0.07 8.39 16.71
N VAL A 240 0.15 8.40 15.37
CA VAL A 240 1.38 8.04 14.65
C VAL A 240 2.51 9.02 14.96
N ARG A 241 2.22 10.32 15.12
CA ARG A 241 3.25 11.32 15.47
C ARG A 241 3.87 11.03 16.83
N ALA A 242 3.05 10.69 17.83
CA ALA A 242 3.56 10.30 19.14
C ALA A 242 4.47 9.07 19.05
N LEU A 243 3.99 8.02 18.36
CA LEU A 243 4.78 6.79 18.13
C LEU A 243 6.08 7.06 17.37
N GLU A 244 6.08 7.94 16.36
CA GLU A 244 7.31 8.29 15.64
C GLU A 244 8.33 8.98 16.53
N ASN A 245 7.90 9.88 17.40
CA ASN A 245 8.79 10.53 18.35
C ASN A 245 9.47 9.50 19.27
N ASP A 246 8.69 8.59 19.84
CA ASP A 246 9.22 7.53 20.70
C ASP A 246 10.19 6.61 19.94
N LEU A 247 9.85 6.25 18.70
CA LEU A 247 10.73 5.44 17.83
C LEU A 247 12.03 6.16 17.51
N PHE A 248 12.01 7.46 17.23
CA PHE A 248 13.24 8.21 16.96
C PHE A 248 14.16 8.27 18.18
N GLU A 249 13.61 8.36 19.40
CA GLU A 249 14.41 8.28 20.63
C GLU A 249 15.05 6.89 20.77
N LEU A 250 14.30 5.80 20.53
CA LEU A 250 14.85 4.44 20.52
C LEU A 250 15.95 4.26 19.49
N TYR A 251 15.78 4.81 18.28
CA TYR A 251 16.75 4.67 17.20
C TYR A 251 18.10 5.38 17.47
N LYS A 252 18.13 6.34 18.39
CA LYS A 252 19.36 7.01 18.83
C LYS A 252 20.25 6.11 19.67
N ASP A 253 19.70 5.06 20.29
CA ASP A 253 20.46 4.10 21.09
C ASP A 253 21.54 3.43 20.25
N PRO A 254 22.84 3.59 20.58
CA PRO A 254 23.94 3.00 19.83
C PRO A 254 23.96 1.47 19.90
N ASP A 255 23.34 0.88 20.91
CA ASP A 255 23.30 -0.57 21.11
C ASP A 255 22.10 -1.22 20.41
N LEU A 256 21.12 -0.43 19.92
CA LEU A 256 20.01 -0.94 19.15
C LEU A 256 20.48 -1.34 17.74
N ASP A 257 20.42 -2.63 17.45
CA ASP A 257 20.88 -3.24 16.19
C ASP A 257 19.85 -4.19 15.55
N ILE A 258 18.58 -4.09 15.99
CA ILE A 258 17.43 -4.84 15.49
C ILE A 258 16.24 -3.90 15.25
N LYS A 259 15.25 -4.40 14.50
CA LYS A 259 13.93 -3.75 14.40
C LYS A 259 13.26 -3.75 15.77
N PRO A 260 12.97 -2.59 16.38
CA PRO A 260 12.32 -2.57 17.68
C PRO A 260 10.84 -3.01 17.56
N PRO A 261 10.33 -3.81 18.52
CA PRO A 261 8.95 -4.31 18.48
C PRO A 261 7.89 -3.19 18.52
N GLN A 262 8.23 -2.02 19.06
CA GLN A 262 7.35 -0.84 19.08
C GLN A 262 6.96 -0.36 17.69
N LEU A 263 7.78 -0.66 16.65
CA LEU A 263 7.49 -0.28 15.27
C LEU A 263 6.22 -0.96 14.74
N GLU A 264 5.82 -2.12 15.27
CA GLU A 264 4.59 -2.82 14.86
C GLU A 264 3.33 -2.01 15.16
N LYS A 265 3.33 -1.18 16.22
CA LYS A 265 2.21 -0.30 16.56
C LYS A 265 1.98 0.82 15.54
N ARG A 266 3.02 1.20 14.81
CA ARG A 266 2.92 2.24 13.78
C ARG A 266 2.11 1.79 12.57
N GLY A 267 2.02 0.50 12.30
CA GLY A 267 1.47 -0.07 11.08
C GLY A 267 2.53 -0.22 9.99
N GLY A 268 2.14 -0.79 8.85
CA GLY A 268 3.07 -1.04 7.74
C GLY A 268 3.80 -2.39 7.85
N ALA A 269 3.19 -3.36 8.51
CA ALA A 269 3.68 -4.73 8.50
C ALA A 269 3.88 -5.24 7.05
N TYR A 270 4.89 -6.08 6.85
CA TYR A 270 5.23 -6.73 5.57
C TYR A 270 5.67 -5.81 4.42
N TYR A 271 5.84 -4.50 4.61
CA TYR A 271 6.32 -3.64 3.52
C TYR A 271 7.73 -3.99 3.06
N SER A 272 8.65 -4.25 3.99
CA SER A 272 10.01 -4.67 3.65
C SER A 272 10.03 -6.02 2.93
N ASP A 273 9.19 -6.96 3.39
CA ASP A 273 9.06 -8.28 2.78
C ASP A 273 8.54 -8.16 1.34
N ALA A 274 7.50 -7.34 1.12
CA ALA A 274 6.97 -7.08 -0.21
C ALA A 274 8.02 -6.47 -1.14
N ALA A 275 8.77 -5.46 -0.67
CA ALA A 275 9.81 -4.82 -1.46
C ALA A 275 10.94 -5.78 -1.82
N CYS A 276 11.49 -6.47 -0.82
CA CYS A 276 12.61 -7.38 -1.03
C CYS A 276 12.21 -8.56 -1.94
N ASN A 277 11.01 -9.11 -1.76
CA ASN A 277 10.50 -10.17 -2.61
C ASN A 277 10.32 -9.70 -4.06
N LEU A 278 9.73 -8.53 -4.29
CA LEU A 278 9.55 -7.99 -5.64
C LEU A 278 10.90 -7.72 -6.32
N ILE A 279 11.82 -7.02 -5.63
CA ILE A 279 13.16 -6.73 -6.15
C ILE A 279 13.90 -8.03 -6.48
N ALA A 280 13.90 -9.00 -5.56
CA ALA A 280 14.53 -10.29 -5.77
C ALA A 280 13.90 -11.09 -6.94
N SER A 281 12.60 -10.95 -7.14
CA SER A 281 11.88 -11.62 -8.23
C SER A 281 12.21 -11.00 -9.59
N ILE A 282 12.24 -9.69 -9.69
CA ILE A 282 12.66 -8.99 -10.92
C ILE A 282 14.13 -9.30 -11.22
N TYR A 283 15.01 -9.14 -10.23
CA TYR A 283 16.45 -9.33 -10.42
C TYR A 283 16.84 -10.75 -10.83
N ASN A 284 16.18 -11.77 -10.25
CA ASN A 284 16.48 -13.18 -10.49
C ASN A 284 15.54 -13.85 -11.50
N ASP A 285 14.62 -13.12 -12.13
CA ASP A 285 13.63 -13.66 -13.09
C ASP A 285 12.84 -14.85 -12.54
N LYS A 286 12.29 -14.73 -11.32
CA LYS A 286 11.73 -15.90 -10.58
C LYS A 286 10.40 -16.41 -11.12
N HIS A 287 9.62 -15.60 -11.83
CA HIS A 287 8.29 -15.93 -12.33
C HIS A 287 7.27 -16.31 -11.23
N ASP A 288 7.47 -15.84 -10.02
CA ASP A 288 6.51 -16.01 -8.94
C ASP A 288 5.32 -15.03 -9.08
N ILE A 289 4.23 -15.36 -8.40
CA ILE A 289 3.00 -14.55 -8.44
C ILE A 289 2.98 -13.61 -7.25
N GLN A 290 2.90 -12.30 -7.54
CA GLN A 290 2.77 -11.26 -6.51
C GLN A 290 1.67 -10.27 -6.88
N PRO A 291 0.82 -9.83 -5.90
CA PRO A 291 -0.12 -8.73 -6.11
C PRO A 291 0.63 -7.39 -6.09
N VAL A 292 0.52 -6.64 -7.18
CA VAL A 292 1.20 -5.35 -7.35
C VAL A 292 0.32 -4.34 -8.08
N ASN A 293 0.64 -3.05 -7.94
CA ASN A 293 0.04 -1.99 -8.73
C ASN A 293 0.84 -1.81 -10.03
N THR A 294 0.20 -2.03 -11.15
CA THR A 294 0.81 -1.92 -12.48
C THR A 294 -0.22 -1.49 -13.53
N ILE A 295 0.23 -1.31 -14.76
CA ILE A 295 -0.65 -1.00 -15.87
C ILE A 295 -1.63 -2.15 -16.13
N ASN A 296 -2.91 -1.82 -16.35
CA ASN A 296 -3.98 -2.80 -16.58
C ASN A 296 -3.72 -3.68 -17.83
N ASN A 297 -3.37 -3.06 -18.93
CA ASN A 297 -3.09 -3.75 -20.20
C ASN A 297 -4.16 -4.80 -20.57
N GLY A 298 -5.43 -4.54 -20.24
CA GLY A 298 -6.57 -5.40 -20.54
C GLY A 298 -6.83 -6.55 -19.57
N ALA A 299 -6.08 -6.65 -18.48
CA ALA A 299 -6.26 -7.71 -17.48
C ALA A 299 -7.63 -7.64 -16.79
N ILE A 300 -8.10 -6.44 -16.46
CA ILE A 300 -9.47 -6.15 -16.00
C ILE A 300 -10.19 -5.44 -17.14
N SER A 301 -11.15 -6.10 -17.78
CA SER A 301 -11.80 -5.59 -18.98
C SER A 301 -12.69 -4.35 -18.75
N ASP A 302 -13.12 -4.12 -17.53
CA ASP A 302 -13.96 -2.97 -17.12
C ASP A 302 -13.16 -1.68 -16.88
N ILE A 303 -11.84 -1.75 -16.86
CA ILE A 303 -10.93 -0.64 -16.56
C ILE A 303 -10.11 -0.29 -17.81
N PRO A 304 -9.88 1.01 -18.12
CA PRO A 304 -9.06 1.39 -19.27
C PRO A 304 -7.67 0.75 -19.25
N ASN A 305 -7.18 0.35 -20.40
CA ASN A 305 -5.91 -0.38 -20.54
C ASN A 305 -4.69 0.39 -20.03
N ASP A 306 -4.74 1.71 -20.10
CA ASP A 306 -3.68 2.64 -19.70
C ASP A 306 -3.72 3.00 -18.19
N SER A 307 -4.65 2.45 -17.43
CA SER A 307 -4.83 2.72 -16.01
C SER A 307 -3.99 1.81 -15.14
N ALA A 308 -3.62 2.32 -13.95
CA ALA A 308 -3.05 1.49 -12.89
C ALA A 308 -4.12 0.65 -12.20
N VAL A 309 -3.82 -0.63 -11.98
CA VAL A 309 -4.68 -1.59 -11.25
C VAL A 309 -3.85 -2.36 -10.24
N GLU A 310 -4.47 -2.89 -9.19
CA GLU A 310 -3.82 -3.79 -8.23
C GLU A 310 -4.36 -5.21 -8.43
N LEU A 311 -3.50 -6.12 -8.86
CA LEU A 311 -3.87 -7.51 -9.14
C LEU A 311 -2.65 -8.45 -9.10
N ASN A 312 -2.92 -9.74 -9.13
CA ASN A 312 -1.86 -10.75 -9.23
C ASN A 312 -1.14 -10.64 -10.57
N CYS A 313 0.19 -10.63 -10.51
CA CYS A 313 1.07 -10.60 -11.68
C CYS A 313 2.11 -11.69 -11.57
N VAL A 314 2.50 -12.27 -12.70
CA VAL A 314 3.75 -13.03 -12.80
C VAL A 314 4.89 -12.04 -12.86
N ILE A 315 5.84 -12.12 -11.92
CA ILE A 315 6.97 -11.20 -11.84
C ILE A 315 8.16 -11.77 -12.61
N THR A 316 8.54 -11.06 -13.68
CA THR A 316 9.68 -11.42 -14.53
C THR A 316 10.77 -10.34 -14.44
N LYS A 317 11.95 -10.60 -15.00
CA LYS A 317 13.01 -9.56 -15.14
C LYS A 317 12.55 -8.33 -15.92
N ASP A 318 11.57 -8.51 -16.80
CA ASP A 318 10.95 -7.42 -17.58
C ASP A 318 9.73 -6.82 -16.85
N GLY A 319 9.62 -7.06 -15.55
CA GLY A 319 8.60 -6.56 -14.64
C GLY A 319 7.33 -7.39 -14.57
N PRO A 320 6.27 -6.83 -13.94
CA PRO A 320 5.01 -7.50 -13.73
C PRO A 320 4.30 -7.81 -15.05
N LYS A 321 3.80 -9.02 -15.17
CA LYS A 321 2.89 -9.46 -16.25
C LYS A 321 1.52 -9.73 -15.62
N PRO A 322 0.53 -8.84 -15.81
CA PRO A 322 -0.80 -9.01 -15.24
C PRO A 322 -1.44 -10.34 -15.61
N ILE A 323 -2.00 -11.03 -14.64
CA ILE A 323 -2.82 -12.22 -14.88
C ILE A 323 -4.22 -11.75 -15.26
N ALA A 324 -4.73 -12.23 -16.40
CA ALA A 324 -6.04 -11.83 -16.88
C ALA A 324 -7.16 -12.22 -15.90
N VAL A 325 -7.99 -11.25 -15.56
CA VAL A 325 -9.15 -11.39 -14.67
C VAL A 325 -10.44 -11.45 -15.49
N GLY A 326 -10.51 -10.69 -16.58
CA GLY A 326 -11.75 -10.46 -17.33
C GLY A 326 -12.62 -9.38 -16.68
N GLU A 327 -13.94 -9.60 -16.64
CA GLU A 327 -14.87 -8.70 -15.97
C GLU A 327 -14.83 -8.88 -14.46
N MET A 328 -14.91 -7.76 -13.73
CA MET A 328 -15.09 -7.79 -12.28
C MET A 328 -16.51 -8.25 -11.91
N PRO A 329 -16.70 -8.92 -10.76
CA PRO A 329 -18.03 -9.28 -10.30
C PRO A 329 -18.98 -8.07 -10.25
N VAL A 330 -20.21 -8.25 -10.70
CA VAL A 330 -21.22 -7.18 -10.83
C VAL A 330 -21.42 -6.41 -9.51
N ALA A 331 -21.34 -7.11 -8.39
CA ALA A 331 -21.50 -6.52 -7.04
C ALA A 331 -20.46 -5.43 -6.72
N VAL A 332 -19.27 -5.47 -7.34
CA VAL A 332 -18.15 -4.56 -7.02
C VAL A 332 -17.72 -3.67 -8.20
N LYS A 333 -18.07 -4.05 -9.42
CA LYS A 333 -17.70 -3.39 -10.68
C LYS A 333 -18.00 -1.89 -10.67
N GLY A 334 -19.20 -1.49 -10.24
CA GLY A 334 -19.62 -0.08 -10.23
C GLY A 334 -18.75 0.78 -9.32
N LEU A 335 -18.46 0.31 -8.11
CA LEU A 335 -17.61 1.03 -7.15
C LEU A 335 -16.17 1.16 -7.68
N ILE A 336 -15.59 0.10 -8.21
CA ILE A 336 -14.23 0.12 -8.78
C ILE A 336 -14.14 1.14 -9.92
N SER A 337 -15.11 1.15 -10.84
CA SER A 337 -15.14 2.08 -11.97
C SER A 337 -15.26 3.54 -11.52
N GLN A 338 -16.08 3.81 -10.49
CA GLN A 338 -16.22 5.13 -9.89
C GLN A 338 -14.90 5.62 -9.27
N ILE A 339 -14.24 4.76 -8.49
CA ILE A 339 -12.97 5.13 -7.85
C ILE A 339 -11.86 5.30 -8.88
N LYS A 340 -11.80 4.46 -9.91
CA LYS A 340 -10.82 4.65 -10.99
C LYS A 340 -11.02 5.99 -11.71
N SER A 341 -12.26 6.37 -11.98
CA SER A 341 -12.56 7.66 -12.58
C SER A 341 -12.09 8.82 -11.69
N PHE A 342 -12.33 8.72 -10.39
CA PHE A 342 -11.83 9.68 -9.39
C PHE A 342 -10.30 9.77 -9.40
N GLU A 343 -9.58 8.64 -9.37
CA GLU A 343 -8.10 8.61 -9.39
C GLU A 343 -7.54 9.28 -10.65
N ARG A 344 -8.15 9.02 -11.81
CA ARG A 344 -7.70 9.60 -13.10
C ARG A 344 -7.87 11.11 -13.13
N VAL A 345 -9.02 11.61 -12.69
CA VAL A 345 -9.29 13.06 -12.63
C VAL A 345 -8.39 13.75 -11.59
N ALA A 346 -8.18 13.11 -10.43
CA ALA A 346 -7.30 13.64 -9.40
C ALA A 346 -5.83 13.69 -9.87
N ALA A 347 -5.36 12.66 -10.60
CA ALA A 347 -4.02 12.67 -11.17
C ALA A 347 -3.85 13.75 -12.24
N GLU A 348 -4.87 13.96 -13.08
CA GLU A 348 -4.88 15.05 -14.07
C GLU A 348 -4.84 16.42 -13.39
N ALA A 349 -5.69 16.66 -12.39
CA ALA A 349 -5.71 17.91 -11.64
C ALA A 349 -4.40 18.21 -10.90
N ALA A 350 -3.59 17.18 -10.60
CA ALA A 350 -2.30 17.37 -9.93
C ALA A 350 -1.18 17.84 -10.88
N VAL A 351 -1.37 17.72 -12.19
CA VAL A 351 -0.36 18.06 -13.21
C VAL A 351 -0.75 19.27 -14.06
N THR A 352 -1.99 19.74 -13.95
CA THR A 352 -2.50 20.97 -14.60
C THR A 352 -2.41 22.17 -13.68
#